data_54283acba8ae567e374faae51b237c59
#
_entry.id   54283acba8ae567e374faae51b237c59
#
_cell.length_a   1.000
_cell.length_b   1.000
_cell.length_c   1.000
_cell.angle_alpha   90.00
_cell.angle_beta   90.00
_cell.angle_gamma   90.00
#
_symmetry.space_group_name_H-M   'P 1'
#
loop_
_entity.id
_entity.type
_entity.pdbx_description
1 polymer ?
#
loop_
_entity_poly.entity_id
_entity_poly.type
_entity_poly.pdbx_seq_one_letter_code
_entity_poly.pdbx_strand_id
1 'polypeptide(L)'
;MGWDDISRWQAADLAAAFAMGDPIQTVDVRDIDYASETEQIKGAIRIDPMEFERELAGLPDDRELIFYCGRPGEATSLKIAMSAFDSGLSRVGILVGGWDGWIAANGPREARA
;
A
#
# COMPACT_ATOMS: atom_id res chain seq x y z
N MET A 1 7.84 -18.89 -5.61
CA MET A 1 6.99 -17.81 -5.20
C MET A 1 7.37 -17.32 -3.84
N GLY A 2 7.56 -16.10 -3.69
CA GLY A 2 7.90 -15.56 -2.41
C GLY A 2 7.95 -14.07 -2.48
N TRP A 3 8.58 -13.47 -1.50
CA TRP A 3 8.66 -12.03 -1.44
C TRP A 3 9.42 -11.40 -2.61
N ASP A 4 10.16 -12.19 -3.39
CA ASP A 4 10.82 -11.71 -4.62
C ASP A 4 9.81 -11.28 -5.69
N ASP A 5 8.59 -11.80 -5.62
CA ASP A 5 7.53 -11.45 -6.56
C ASP A 5 6.83 -10.14 -6.19
N ILE A 6 7.19 -9.59 -5.05
CA ILE A 6 6.59 -8.35 -4.54
C ILE A 6 7.54 -7.20 -4.88
N SER A 7 7.06 -6.23 -5.64
CA SER A 7 7.88 -5.06 -5.98
C SER A 7 8.04 -4.16 -4.75
N ARG A 8 9.16 -3.45 -4.70
CA ARG A 8 9.46 -2.52 -3.61
C ARG A 8 9.59 -1.12 -4.16
N TRP A 9 8.77 -0.23 -3.66
CA TRP A 9 8.70 1.14 -4.14
C TRP A 9 9.23 2.09 -3.10
N GLN A 10 10.13 2.97 -3.51
CA GLN A 10 10.53 4.10 -2.68
C GLN A 10 9.46 5.18 -2.78
N ALA A 11 9.30 5.99 -1.73
CA ALA A 11 8.29 7.03 -1.73
C ALA A 11 8.46 8.00 -2.91
N ALA A 12 9.69 8.37 -3.23
CA ALA A 12 9.96 9.28 -4.34
C ALA A 12 9.53 8.69 -5.69
N ASP A 13 9.75 7.38 -5.88
CA ASP A 13 9.37 6.71 -7.13
C ASP A 13 7.86 6.62 -7.24
N LEU A 14 7.18 6.35 -6.15
CA LEU A 14 5.72 6.28 -6.15
C LEU A 14 5.11 7.66 -6.42
N ALA A 15 5.64 8.69 -5.80
CA ALA A 15 5.18 10.06 -6.04
C ALA A 15 5.38 10.47 -7.50
N ALA A 16 6.51 10.08 -8.09
CA ALA A 16 6.77 10.36 -9.51
C ALA A 16 5.78 9.62 -10.41
N ALA A 17 5.47 8.37 -10.09
CA ALA A 17 4.50 7.59 -10.87
C ALA A 17 3.11 8.22 -10.82
N PHE A 18 2.70 8.72 -9.64
CA PHE A 18 1.44 9.44 -9.52
C PHE A 18 1.43 10.70 -10.39
N ALA A 19 2.52 11.45 -10.38
CA ALA A 19 2.62 12.67 -11.18
C ALA A 19 2.53 12.37 -12.69
N MET A 20 2.96 11.19 -13.11
CA MET A 20 2.90 10.77 -14.51
C MET A 20 1.57 10.13 -14.88
N GLY A 21 0.68 9.91 -13.91
CA GLY A 21 -0.61 9.30 -14.18
C GLY A 21 -0.57 7.79 -14.39
N ASP A 22 0.47 7.13 -13.90
CA ASP A 22 0.58 5.68 -14.01
C ASP A 22 -0.57 4.98 -13.29
N PRO A 23 -1.03 3.82 -13.79
CA PRO A 23 -2.15 3.11 -13.16
C PRO A 23 -1.70 2.38 -11.89
N ILE A 24 -1.78 3.07 -10.77
CA ILE A 24 -1.37 2.57 -9.46
C ILE A 24 -2.50 2.77 -8.47
N GLN A 25 -2.74 1.76 -7.64
CA GLN A 25 -3.66 1.85 -6.52
C GLN A 25 -2.91 1.56 -5.23
N THR A 26 -2.83 2.54 -4.34
CA THR A 26 -2.27 2.32 -3.01
C THR A 26 -3.33 1.71 -2.11
N VAL A 27 -2.89 0.86 -1.20
CA VAL A 27 -3.77 0.17 -0.26
C VAL A 27 -3.24 0.35 1.14
N ASP A 28 -4.03 1.01 1.98
CA ASP A 28 -3.66 1.33 3.36
C ASP A 28 -3.96 0.15 4.26
N VAL A 29 -2.92 -0.49 4.77
CA VAL A 29 -3.07 -1.62 5.69
C VAL A 29 -2.44 -1.31 7.06
N ARG A 30 -2.44 -0.03 7.45
CA ARG A 30 -1.97 0.37 8.78
C ARG A 30 -2.82 -0.30 9.84
N ASP A 31 -2.18 -0.72 10.93
CA ASP A 31 -2.89 -1.41 12.00
C ASP A 31 -2.99 -0.57 13.27
N ILE A 32 -2.05 -0.67 14.18
CA ILE A 32 -2.17 -0.05 15.49
C ILE A 32 -2.22 1.47 15.47
N ASP A 33 -1.61 2.10 14.48
CA ASP A 33 -1.56 3.56 14.40
C ASP A 33 -2.69 4.16 13.57
N TYR A 34 -3.50 3.32 12.94
CA TYR A 34 -4.52 3.82 12.01
C TYR A 34 -5.53 4.75 12.67
N ALA A 35 -5.99 4.39 13.87
CA ALA A 35 -7.04 5.14 14.56
C ALA A 35 -6.59 6.55 14.93
N SER A 36 -5.30 6.77 15.15
CA SER A 36 -4.76 8.07 15.53
C SER A 36 -4.39 8.95 14.34
N GLU A 37 -4.42 8.39 13.11
CA GLU A 37 -4.07 9.13 11.90
C GLU A 37 -5.31 9.74 11.28
N THR A 38 -5.15 10.95 10.76
CA THR A 38 -6.25 11.66 10.11
C THR A 38 -6.11 11.73 8.60
N GLU A 39 -4.97 11.29 8.08
CA GLU A 39 -4.66 11.39 6.66
C GLU A 39 -4.23 10.04 6.09
N GLN A 40 -4.30 9.94 4.78
CA GLN A 40 -3.86 8.76 4.03
C GLN A 40 -3.18 9.22 2.74
N ILE A 41 -2.50 8.30 2.07
CA ILE A 41 -1.98 8.58 0.72
C ILE A 41 -3.17 8.89 -0.17
N LYS A 42 -3.06 9.94 -0.97
CA LYS A 42 -4.16 10.38 -1.82
C LYS A 42 -4.66 9.24 -2.70
N GLY A 43 -5.96 8.97 -2.64
CA GLY A 43 -6.60 7.93 -3.44
C GLY A 43 -6.49 6.53 -2.87
N ALA A 44 -5.94 6.35 -1.66
CA ALA A 44 -5.75 5.01 -1.09
C ALA A 44 -7.07 4.33 -0.76
N ILE A 45 -7.07 3.01 -0.95
CA ILE A 45 -8.16 2.16 -0.48
C ILE A 45 -7.75 1.63 0.90
N ARG A 46 -8.67 1.66 1.86
CA ARG A 46 -8.41 1.11 3.18
C ARG A 46 -8.79 -0.37 3.25
N ILE A 47 -7.85 -1.20 3.71
CA ILE A 47 -8.13 -2.59 4.09
C ILE A 47 -7.67 -2.77 5.52
N ASP A 48 -8.57 -3.24 6.38
CA ASP A 48 -8.23 -3.59 7.75
C ASP A 48 -7.33 -4.83 7.72
N PRO A 49 -6.10 -4.76 8.27
CA PRO A 49 -5.20 -5.90 8.23
C PRO A 49 -5.73 -7.14 8.95
N MET A 50 -6.69 -6.98 9.85
CA MET A 50 -7.32 -8.11 10.54
C MET A 50 -8.38 -8.79 9.68
N GLU A 51 -8.81 -8.15 8.61
CA GLU A 51 -9.88 -8.63 7.73
C GLU A 51 -9.45 -8.71 6.27
N PHE A 52 -8.16 -8.68 6.01
CA PHE A 52 -7.67 -8.48 4.65
C PHE A 52 -8.10 -9.58 3.68
N GLU A 53 -8.20 -10.82 4.14
CA GLU A 53 -8.57 -11.93 3.26
C GLU A 53 -9.95 -11.72 2.64
N ARG A 54 -10.88 -11.17 3.41
CA ARG A 54 -12.23 -10.89 2.94
C ARG A 54 -12.25 -9.74 1.94
N GLU A 55 -11.38 -8.77 2.14
CA GLU A 55 -11.41 -7.53 1.36
C GLU A 55 -10.55 -7.57 0.10
N LEU A 56 -9.64 -8.54 -0.02
CA LEU A 56 -8.76 -8.63 -1.18
C LEU A 56 -9.52 -8.79 -2.50
N ALA A 57 -10.65 -9.49 -2.47
CA ALA A 57 -11.43 -9.74 -3.68
C ALA A 57 -11.99 -8.46 -4.30
N GLY A 58 -12.09 -7.38 -3.53
CA GLY A 58 -12.59 -6.10 -4.02
C GLY A 58 -11.55 -5.21 -4.64
N LEU A 59 -10.28 -5.63 -4.66
CA LEU A 59 -9.22 -4.81 -5.21
C LEU A 59 -9.17 -4.90 -6.74
N PRO A 60 -8.82 -3.80 -7.42
CA PRO A 60 -8.67 -3.84 -8.87
C PRO A 60 -7.48 -4.73 -9.27
N ASP A 61 -7.60 -5.42 -10.39
CA ASP A 61 -6.53 -6.27 -10.91
C ASP A 61 -5.92 -5.72 -12.20
N ASP A 62 -6.32 -4.52 -12.60
CA ASP A 62 -5.88 -3.88 -13.84
C ASP A 62 -4.78 -2.83 -13.62
N ARG A 63 -4.23 -2.77 -12.42
CA ARG A 63 -3.20 -1.80 -12.06
C ARG A 63 -2.29 -2.34 -10.99
N GLU A 64 -1.18 -1.63 -10.78
CA GLU A 64 -0.23 -1.97 -9.73
C GLU A 64 -0.86 -1.70 -8.37
N LEU A 65 -0.78 -2.67 -7.46
CA LEU A 65 -1.29 -2.51 -6.09
C LEU A 65 -0.10 -2.32 -5.16
N ILE A 66 -0.05 -1.20 -4.46
CA ILE A 66 1.04 -0.88 -3.54
C ILE A 66 0.48 -0.82 -2.13
N PHE A 67 0.85 -1.78 -1.31
CA PHE A 67 0.40 -1.86 0.08
C PHE A 67 1.35 -1.09 0.98
N TYR A 68 0.80 -0.32 1.94
CA TYR A 68 1.65 0.39 2.88
C TYR A 68 1.11 0.28 4.30
N CYS A 69 2.02 0.25 5.27
CA CYS A 69 1.68 0.26 6.69
C CYS A 69 2.25 1.50 7.36
N GLY A 70 2.05 1.62 8.67
CA GLY A 70 2.34 2.86 9.37
C GLY A 70 3.81 3.13 9.60
N ARG A 71 4.57 2.10 9.92
CA ARG A 71 5.94 2.23 10.40
C ARG A 71 6.94 1.53 9.52
N PRO A 72 8.22 1.92 9.63
CA PRO A 72 9.29 1.17 8.97
C PRO A 72 9.28 -0.29 9.39
N GLY A 73 9.75 -1.16 8.49
CA GLY A 73 9.77 -2.58 8.74
C GLY A 73 8.82 -3.36 7.86
N GLU A 74 7.78 -2.76 7.34
CA GLU A 74 6.85 -3.26 6.32
C GLU A 74 6.31 -4.68 6.55
N ALA A 75 6.41 -5.21 7.76
CA ALA A 75 6.02 -6.60 8.02
C ALA A 75 4.55 -6.85 7.67
N THR A 76 3.66 -5.95 8.07
CA THR A 76 2.24 -6.11 7.79
C THR A 76 1.95 -5.98 6.31
N SER A 77 2.50 -4.95 5.65
CA SER A 77 2.24 -4.73 4.23
C SER A 77 2.81 -5.87 3.39
N LEU A 78 4.00 -6.39 3.74
CA LEU A 78 4.59 -7.50 3.01
C LEU A 78 3.74 -8.75 3.14
N LYS A 79 3.28 -9.07 4.35
CA LYS A 79 2.43 -10.23 4.60
C LYS A 79 1.16 -10.17 3.75
N ILE A 80 0.51 -9.01 3.72
CA ILE A 80 -0.74 -8.85 2.97
C ILE A 80 -0.48 -8.87 1.47
N ALA A 81 0.61 -8.25 1.01
CA ALA A 81 0.98 -8.28 -0.40
C ALA A 81 1.23 -9.71 -0.88
N MET A 82 1.91 -10.53 -0.06
CA MET A 82 2.14 -11.93 -0.41
C MET A 82 0.83 -12.71 -0.47
N SER A 83 -0.09 -12.46 0.46
CA SER A 83 -1.41 -13.09 0.42
C SER A 83 -2.20 -12.68 -0.83
N ALA A 84 -2.10 -11.40 -1.20
CA ALA A 84 -2.75 -10.90 -2.40
C ALA A 84 -2.18 -11.58 -3.65
N PHE A 85 -0.87 -11.72 -3.72
CA PHE A 85 -0.22 -12.41 -4.84
C PHE A 85 -0.68 -13.86 -4.92
N ASP A 86 -0.71 -14.54 -3.78
CA ASP A 86 -1.15 -15.95 -3.72
C ASP A 86 -2.62 -16.10 -4.11
N SER A 87 -3.43 -15.08 -3.93
CA SER A 87 -4.85 -15.14 -4.30
C SER A 87 -5.09 -14.87 -5.79
N GLY A 88 -4.05 -14.54 -6.54
CA GLY A 88 -4.15 -14.34 -7.99
C GLY A 88 -3.89 -12.93 -8.48
N LEU A 89 -3.65 -11.98 -7.59
CA LEU A 89 -3.31 -10.61 -8.00
C LEU A 89 -1.84 -10.59 -8.39
N SER A 90 -1.54 -10.28 -9.64
CA SER A 90 -0.20 -10.47 -10.18
C SER A 90 0.72 -9.25 -10.07
N ARG A 91 0.17 -8.07 -9.86
CA ARG A 91 0.97 -6.85 -9.79
C ARG A 91 0.84 -6.24 -8.41
N VAL A 92 1.64 -6.74 -7.47
CA VAL A 92 1.60 -6.31 -6.08
C VAL A 92 2.96 -5.83 -5.63
N GLY A 93 2.97 -4.84 -4.76
CA GLY A 93 4.19 -4.30 -4.20
C GLY A 93 3.95 -3.67 -2.85
N ILE A 94 5.02 -3.21 -2.24
CA ILE A 94 4.96 -2.51 -0.95
C ILE A 94 5.68 -1.18 -1.05
N LEU A 95 5.29 -0.24 -0.18
CA LEU A 95 5.96 1.04 -0.05
C LEU A 95 7.01 0.92 1.04
N VAL A 96 8.28 1.02 0.65
CA VAL A 96 9.41 0.98 1.59
C VAL A 96 9.34 2.22 2.47
N GLY A 97 9.44 2.02 3.79
CA GLY A 97 9.32 3.09 4.76
C GLY A 97 7.89 3.43 5.14
N GLY A 98 6.91 2.85 4.45
CA GLY A 98 5.49 3.00 4.79
C GLY A 98 5.02 4.44 4.84
N TRP A 99 4.06 4.69 5.72
CA TRP A 99 3.48 6.03 5.89
C TRP A 99 4.54 7.07 6.29
N ASP A 100 5.43 6.72 7.21
CA ASP A 100 6.47 7.64 7.65
C ASP A 100 7.37 8.06 6.49
N GLY A 101 7.72 7.12 5.62
CA GLY A 101 8.52 7.42 4.43
C GLY A 101 7.79 8.32 3.45
N TRP A 102 6.48 8.13 3.32
CA TRP A 102 5.65 8.97 2.46
C TRP A 102 5.60 10.42 2.95
N ILE A 103 5.42 10.59 4.26
CA ILE A 103 5.44 11.91 4.89
C ILE A 103 6.79 12.58 4.70
N ALA A 104 7.88 11.84 4.93
CA ALA A 104 9.23 12.38 4.79
C ALA A 104 9.53 12.82 3.36
N ALA A 105 8.95 12.14 2.38
CA ALA A 105 9.11 12.50 0.97
C ALA A 105 8.10 13.56 0.52
N ASN A 106 7.23 14.02 1.41
CA ASN A 106 6.20 15.01 1.12
C ASN A 106 5.26 14.57 0.00
N GLY A 107 4.89 13.30 0.00
CA GLY A 107 3.97 12.75 -0.99
C GLY A 107 2.56 13.27 -0.83
N PRO A 108 1.74 13.26 -1.90
CA PRO A 108 0.35 13.71 -1.85
C PRO A 108 -0.47 12.96 -0.81
N ARG A 109 -1.26 13.70 -0.03
CA ARG A 109 -2.09 13.16 1.04
C ARG A 109 -3.48 13.76 0.98
N GLU A 110 -4.41 13.06 1.63
CA GLU A 110 -5.78 13.57 1.79
C GLU A 110 -6.32 13.08 3.13
N ALA A 111 -7.39 13.71 3.59
CA ALA A 111 -8.07 13.25 4.79
C ALA A 111 -8.62 11.85 4.54
N ARG A 112 -8.46 10.95 5.51
CA ARG A 112 -9.06 9.62 5.36
C ARG A 112 -10.55 9.67 5.61
N ALA A 113 -11.24 8.78 4.96
CA ALA A 113 -12.71 8.71 5.05
C ALA A 113 -13.18 8.28 6.43
#